data_9f48e52c38d382399173a123acf400f8
#
_entry.id   9f48e52c38d382399173a123acf400f8
#
_cell.length_a   1.000
_cell.length_b   1.000
_cell.length_c   1.000
_cell.angle_alpha   90.00
_cell.angle_beta   90.00
_cell.angle_gamma   90.00
#
_symmetry.space_group_name_H-M   'P 1'
#
loop_
_entity.id
_entity.type
_entity.pdbx_description
1 polymer ?
#
loop_
_entity_poly.entity_id
_entity_poly.type
_entity_poly.pdbx_seq_one_letter_code
_entity_poly.pdbx_strand_id
1 'polypeptide(L)'
;MIAKLEAQDVRLDYLQPRTNSRLRALGGVDLKVMDGEFVSIVGPSGCGKTTFLSVVDGLIPASAGRVLVDGRAVTKPGPDRAVVFQDASLLPWRTVLGNVRYGLECLDVGGREAKERAAHFIEMVGLSGFEHHYPYELSGGMQQRVNLARALVMDPKILLMDEPFASLDAQTREVMQEELLQIWLKAKKTVLFVTHQIDEAIYLSDRVIVFSGRPGRVKQSIPVTIERPRRLAVKRETRFHAIEDAIWTLIEEDVRAERNRRNVDRTDHSF
;
A
#
# COMPACT_ATOMS: atom_id res chain seq x y z
N MET A 1 -7.39 -12.40 19.70
CA MET A 1 -6.46 -11.36 19.20
C MET A 1 -7.32 -10.17 18.72
N ILE A 2 -6.95 -8.95 19.08
CA ILE A 2 -7.66 -7.73 18.70
C ILE A 2 -7.14 -7.30 17.32
N ALA A 3 -8.06 -6.92 16.41
CA ALA A 3 -7.67 -6.39 15.10
C ALA A 3 -6.98 -5.02 15.26
N LYS A 4 -5.85 -4.82 14.58
CA LYS A 4 -5.14 -3.53 14.52
C LYS A 4 -5.91 -2.54 13.65
N LEU A 5 -6.39 -3.02 12.50
CA LEU A 5 -7.22 -2.28 11.55
C LEU A 5 -8.52 -3.05 11.32
N GLU A 6 -9.64 -2.37 11.37
CA GLU A 6 -10.95 -2.93 11.03
C GLU A 6 -11.73 -1.96 10.14
N ALA A 7 -12.09 -2.40 8.95
CA ALA A 7 -13.05 -1.76 8.07
C ALA A 7 -14.38 -2.46 8.20
N GLN A 8 -15.46 -1.70 8.43
CA GLN A 8 -16.82 -2.19 8.66
C GLN A 8 -17.75 -1.55 7.62
N ASP A 9 -18.20 -2.32 6.64
CA ASP A 9 -19.11 -1.93 5.54
C ASP A 9 -18.69 -0.59 4.88
N VAL A 10 -17.39 -0.43 4.61
CA VAL A 10 -16.85 0.83 4.08
C VAL A 10 -17.33 1.03 2.66
N ARG A 11 -18.08 2.13 2.42
CA ARG A 11 -18.60 2.54 1.12
C ARG A 11 -18.10 3.93 0.76
N LEU A 12 -17.87 4.16 -0.54
CA LEU A 12 -17.50 5.47 -1.05
C LEU A 12 -18.15 5.71 -2.41
N ASP A 13 -18.85 6.85 -2.51
CA ASP A 13 -19.45 7.36 -3.73
C ASP A 13 -18.75 8.68 -4.09
N TYR A 14 -18.20 8.80 -5.30
CA TYR A 14 -17.72 10.06 -5.86
C TYR A 14 -18.84 10.77 -6.59
N LEU A 15 -19.00 12.06 -6.36
CA LEU A 15 -19.86 12.90 -7.19
C LEU A 15 -19.11 13.25 -8.48
N GLN A 16 -19.70 12.95 -9.62
CA GLN A 16 -19.18 13.35 -10.93
C GLN A 16 -19.75 14.72 -11.29
N PRO A 17 -18.92 15.82 -11.27
CA PRO A 17 -19.44 17.18 -11.45
C PRO A 17 -20.12 17.41 -12.80
N ARG A 18 -19.65 16.71 -13.86
CA ARG A 18 -20.17 16.90 -15.25
C ARG A 18 -21.55 16.30 -15.45
N THR A 19 -21.88 15.21 -14.80
CA THR A 19 -23.13 14.45 -15.01
C THR A 19 -24.04 14.53 -13.81
N ASN A 20 -23.61 15.14 -12.71
CA ASN A 20 -24.27 15.14 -11.40
C ASN A 20 -24.66 13.72 -10.91
N SER A 21 -23.98 12.70 -11.45
CA SER A 21 -24.19 11.30 -11.09
C SER A 21 -23.24 10.88 -9.98
N ARG A 22 -23.62 9.84 -9.23
CA ARG A 22 -22.76 9.23 -8.22
C ARG A 22 -22.06 8.02 -8.81
N LEU A 23 -20.74 8.00 -8.73
CA LEU A 23 -19.91 6.85 -9.09
C LEU A 23 -19.52 6.10 -7.81
N ARG A 24 -20.07 4.91 -7.63
CA ARG A 24 -19.70 4.06 -6.50
C ARG A 24 -18.32 3.45 -6.72
N ALA A 25 -17.35 3.86 -5.91
CA ALA A 25 -15.99 3.33 -5.93
C ALA A 25 -15.83 2.12 -5.01
N LEU A 26 -16.41 2.18 -3.79
CA LEU A 26 -16.40 1.09 -2.82
C LEU A 26 -17.83 0.65 -2.49
N GLY A 27 -18.08 -0.63 -2.55
CA GLY A 27 -19.43 -1.22 -2.45
C GLY A 27 -19.75 -1.91 -1.12
N GLY A 28 -19.05 -1.58 -0.05
CA GLY A 28 -19.10 -2.27 1.25
C GLY A 28 -17.87 -3.18 1.38
N VAL A 29 -16.83 -2.65 2.02
CA VAL A 29 -15.59 -3.37 2.29
C VAL A 29 -15.54 -3.72 3.77
N ASP A 30 -15.51 -5.02 4.06
CA ASP A 30 -15.26 -5.57 5.38
C ASP A 30 -13.87 -6.21 5.39
N LEU A 31 -12.98 -5.71 6.25
CA LEU A 31 -11.61 -6.19 6.37
C LEU A 31 -11.11 -6.04 7.79
N LYS A 32 -10.46 -7.09 8.31
CA LYS A 32 -9.70 -7.04 9.57
C LYS A 32 -8.26 -7.37 9.29
N VAL A 33 -7.34 -6.56 9.83
CA VAL A 33 -5.90 -6.79 9.77
C VAL A 33 -5.39 -6.90 11.21
N MET A 34 -4.67 -7.96 11.49
CA MET A 34 -4.16 -8.25 12.83
C MET A 34 -2.87 -7.46 13.11
N ASP A 35 -2.52 -7.31 14.38
CA ASP A 35 -1.28 -6.62 14.75
C ASP A 35 -0.05 -7.36 14.23
N GLY A 36 0.84 -6.61 13.56
CA GLY A 36 2.04 -7.16 12.93
C GLY A 36 1.80 -7.96 11.64
N GLU A 37 0.55 -8.03 11.14
CA GLU A 37 0.22 -8.73 9.90
C GLU A 37 0.60 -7.91 8.67
N PHE A 38 1.15 -8.57 7.65
CA PHE A 38 1.36 -7.99 6.32
C PHE A 38 0.24 -8.46 5.39
N VAL A 39 -0.67 -7.58 5.02
CA VAL A 39 -1.81 -7.86 4.15
C VAL A 39 -1.67 -7.12 2.84
N SER A 40 -1.73 -7.84 1.71
CA SER A 40 -1.81 -7.21 0.39
C SER A 40 -3.23 -7.19 -0.15
N ILE A 41 -3.54 -6.15 -0.91
CA ILE A 41 -4.78 -6.02 -1.68
C ILE A 41 -4.41 -6.03 -3.16
N VAL A 42 -5.00 -6.97 -3.90
CA VAL A 42 -4.88 -7.07 -5.36
C VAL A 42 -6.26 -6.99 -6.01
N GLY A 43 -6.30 -6.68 -7.29
CA GLY A 43 -7.54 -6.63 -8.06
C GLY A 43 -7.41 -5.80 -9.33
N PRO A 44 -8.43 -5.75 -10.20
CA PRO A 44 -8.40 -5.02 -11.46
C PRO A 44 -8.02 -3.56 -11.30
N SER A 45 -7.50 -2.95 -12.37
CA SER A 45 -7.23 -1.50 -12.37
C SER A 45 -8.53 -0.72 -12.18
N GLY A 46 -8.49 0.32 -11.34
CA GLY A 46 -9.66 1.17 -11.07
C GLY A 46 -10.76 0.53 -10.21
N CYS A 47 -10.51 -0.63 -9.58
CA CYS A 47 -11.50 -1.27 -8.68
C CYS A 47 -11.64 -0.58 -7.31
N GLY A 48 -10.79 0.39 -6.98
CA GLY A 48 -10.91 1.17 -5.74
C GLY A 48 -9.87 0.86 -4.66
N LYS A 49 -8.76 0.16 -4.96
CA LYS A 49 -7.70 -0.16 -3.99
C LYS A 49 -7.08 1.08 -3.35
N THR A 50 -6.57 2.01 -4.17
CA THR A 50 -6.04 3.31 -3.72
C THR A 50 -7.09 4.14 -2.98
N THR A 51 -8.34 4.09 -3.45
CA THR A 51 -9.47 4.74 -2.78
C THR A 51 -9.69 4.16 -1.38
N PHE A 52 -9.68 2.84 -1.24
CA PHE A 52 -9.81 2.19 0.06
C PHE A 52 -8.66 2.56 0.99
N LEU A 53 -7.43 2.55 0.49
CA LEU A 53 -6.25 2.96 1.25
C LEU A 53 -6.35 4.41 1.72
N SER A 54 -6.86 5.33 0.87
CA SER A 54 -7.10 6.73 1.24
C SER A 54 -8.17 6.90 2.32
N VAL A 55 -9.21 6.03 2.32
CA VAL A 55 -10.21 6.00 3.40
C VAL A 55 -9.60 5.47 4.68
N VAL A 56 -8.76 4.44 4.62
CA VAL A 56 -8.06 3.88 5.78
C VAL A 56 -7.11 4.91 6.41
N ASP A 57 -6.43 5.71 5.60
CA ASP A 57 -5.57 6.80 6.10
C ASP A 57 -6.39 7.96 6.69
N GLY A 58 -7.65 8.12 6.29
CA GLY A 58 -8.50 9.25 6.70
C GLY A 58 -8.35 10.48 5.81
N LEU A 59 -7.70 10.37 4.64
CA LEU A 59 -7.62 11.43 3.61
C LEU A 59 -8.97 11.69 2.95
N ILE A 60 -9.78 10.63 2.79
CA ILE A 60 -11.11 10.71 2.20
C ILE A 60 -12.10 10.11 3.20
N PRO A 61 -13.15 10.84 3.60
CA PRO A 61 -14.18 10.29 4.47
C PRO A 61 -15.01 9.24 3.72
N ALA A 62 -15.32 8.11 4.37
CA ALA A 62 -16.26 7.13 3.83
C ALA A 62 -17.66 7.74 3.68
N SER A 63 -18.39 7.37 2.62
CA SER A 63 -19.80 7.77 2.44
C SER A 63 -20.73 6.99 3.39
N ALA A 64 -20.33 5.77 3.79
CA ALA A 64 -20.99 4.95 4.80
C ALA A 64 -20.00 3.92 5.35
N GLY A 65 -20.34 3.32 6.49
CA GLY A 65 -19.43 2.43 7.22
C GLY A 65 -18.38 3.21 8.00
N ARG A 66 -17.36 2.51 8.47
CA ARG A 66 -16.28 3.13 9.25
C ARG A 66 -15.00 2.31 9.20
N VAL A 67 -13.88 2.99 9.46
CA VAL A 67 -12.57 2.37 9.70
C VAL A 67 -12.17 2.60 11.15
N LEU A 68 -11.67 1.56 11.79
CA LEU A 68 -11.16 1.60 13.16
C LEU A 68 -9.68 1.21 13.17
N VAL A 69 -8.88 1.91 13.95
CA VAL A 69 -7.49 1.57 14.28
C VAL A 69 -7.39 1.46 15.80
N ASP A 70 -6.94 0.29 16.31
CA ASP A 70 -6.99 -0.02 17.74
C ASP A 70 -8.36 0.26 18.38
N GLY A 71 -9.45 -0.04 17.65
CA GLY A 71 -10.83 0.20 18.09
C GLY A 71 -11.30 1.67 18.03
N ARG A 72 -10.45 2.61 17.61
CA ARG A 72 -10.78 4.04 17.48
C ARG A 72 -11.12 4.39 16.04
N ALA A 73 -12.21 5.13 15.84
CA ALA A 73 -12.63 5.54 14.50
C ALA A 73 -11.63 6.50 13.85
N VAL A 74 -11.31 6.21 12.59
CA VAL A 74 -10.50 7.08 11.73
C VAL A 74 -11.41 8.15 11.14
N THR A 75 -11.14 9.42 11.45
CA THR A 75 -11.90 10.57 10.95
C THR A 75 -11.03 11.56 10.16
N LYS A 76 -9.70 11.46 10.30
CA LYS A 76 -8.71 12.31 9.63
C LYS A 76 -7.35 11.59 9.62
N PRO A 77 -6.38 12.02 8.80
CA PRO A 77 -5.00 11.54 8.90
C PRO A 77 -4.42 11.72 10.29
N GLY A 78 -3.54 10.80 10.70
CA GLY A 78 -2.93 10.84 12.03
C GLY A 78 -1.57 10.14 12.07
N PRO A 79 -0.74 10.42 13.09
CA PRO A 79 0.62 9.88 13.19
C PRO A 79 0.68 8.36 13.47
N ASP A 80 -0.45 7.76 13.80
CA ASP A 80 -0.59 6.31 13.98
C ASP A 80 -0.60 5.53 12.65
N ARG A 81 -0.69 6.24 11.52
CA ARG A 81 -0.63 5.70 10.16
C ARG A 81 0.37 6.50 9.34
N ALA A 82 1.11 5.83 8.46
CA ALA A 82 1.97 6.49 7.47
C ALA A 82 1.75 5.87 6.09
N VAL A 83 1.76 6.72 5.06
CA VAL A 83 1.53 6.30 3.67
C VAL A 83 2.85 6.36 2.90
N VAL A 84 3.16 5.27 2.20
CA VAL A 84 4.20 5.19 1.17
C VAL A 84 3.49 5.19 -0.17
N PHE A 85 3.58 6.29 -0.91
CA PHE A 85 2.95 6.45 -2.22
C PHE A 85 3.77 5.81 -3.34
N GLN A 86 3.13 5.53 -4.46
CA GLN A 86 3.76 5.03 -5.70
C GLN A 86 4.90 5.96 -6.16
N ASP A 87 4.64 7.26 -6.23
CA ASP A 87 5.66 8.27 -6.41
C ASP A 87 6.26 8.62 -5.03
N ALA A 88 7.57 8.57 -4.92
CA ALA A 88 8.26 8.88 -3.66
C ALA A 88 7.92 10.28 -3.13
N SER A 89 7.53 11.21 -4.01
CA SER A 89 7.08 12.57 -3.68
C SER A 89 7.95 13.22 -2.62
N LEU A 90 9.28 13.10 -2.81
CA LEU A 90 10.25 13.70 -1.91
C LEU A 90 10.25 15.21 -2.08
N LEU A 91 10.50 15.94 -1.00
CA LEU A 91 10.66 17.38 -1.01
C LEU A 91 11.98 17.72 -1.74
N PRO A 92 11.95 18.26 -2.98
CA PRO A 92 13.15 18.40 -3.82
C PRO A 92 14.17 19.40 -3.27
N TRP A 93 13.73 20.32 -2.40
CA TRP A 93 14.58 21.30 -1.73
C TRP A 93 15.14 20.82 -0.40
N ARG A 94 14.88 19.58 0.00
CA ARG A 94 15.42 18.97 1.22
C ARG A 94 16.34 17.80 0.86
N THR A 95 17.39 17.65 1.63
CA THR A 95 18.28 16.47 1.56
C THR A 95 17.55 15.20 2.02
N VAL A 96 18.17 14.03 1.87
CA VAL A 96 17.68 12.75 2.41
C VAL A 96 17.35 12.90 3.90
N LEU A 97 18.29 13.38 4.71
CA LEU A 97 18.08 13.60 6.14
C LEU A 97 16.91 14.56 6.39
N GLY A 98 16.84 15.65 5.61
CA GLY A 98 15.76 16.64 5.73
C GLY A 98 14.37 16.05 5.37
N ASN A 99 14.31 15.18 4.36
CA ASN A 99 13.09 14.48 3.98
C ASN A 99 12.63 13.51 5.08
N VAL A 100 13.53 12.68 5.60
CA VAL A 100 13.21 11.71 6.64
C VAL A 100 12.77 12.40 7.93
N ARG A 101 13.44 13.49 8.33
CA ARG A 101 13.09 14.26 9.53
C ARG A 101 11.77 15.01 9.44
N TYR A 102 11.25 15.26 8.27
CA TYR A 102 10.13 16.17 8.04
C TYR A 102 8.91 15.84 8.91
N GLY A 103 8.51 14.59 8.99
CA GLY A 103 7.40 14.16 9.81
C GLY A 103 7.62 14.40 11.32
N LEU A 104 8.84 14.20 11.80
CA LEU A 104 9.21 14.45 13.20
C LEU A 104 9.19 15.96 13.53
N GLU A 105 9.61 16.80 12.57
CA GLU A 105 9.51 18.27 12.71
C GLU A 105 8.05 18.72 12.84
N CYS A 106 7.13 18.10 12.09
CA CYS A 106 5.69 18.39 12.21
C CYS A 106 5.08 17.95 13.55
N LEU A 107 5.74 17.04 14.26
CA LEU A 107 5.34 16.60 15.61
C LEU A 107 6.11 17.31 16.73
N ASP A 108 6.86 18.38 16.42
CA ASP A 108 7.67 19.13 17.37
C ASP A 108 8.70 18.28 18.14
N VAL A 109 9.19 17.17 17.51
CA VAL A 109 10.26 16.36 18.09
C VAL A 109 11.57 17.15 18.07
N GLY A 110 12.25 17.23 19.20
CA GLY A 110 13.48 18.01 19.37
C GLY A 110 14.55 17.69 18.33
N GLY A 111 15.26 18.73 17.85
CA GLY A 111 16.17 18.64 16.71
C GLY A 111 17.27 17.58 16.82
N ARG A 112 17.80 17.33 18.02
CA ARG A 112 18.78 16.27 18.27
C ARG A 112 18.16 14.88 18.16
N GLU A 113 17.05 14.64 18.81
CA GLU A 113 16.32 13.36 18.77
C GLU A 113 15.85 13.06 17.35
N ALA A 114 15.26 14.05 16.66
CA ALA A 114 14.83 13.88 15.27
C ALA A 114 16.00 13.51 14.35
N LYS A 115 17.20 14.08 14.56
CA LYS A 115 18.40 13.76 13.76
C LYS A 115 18.87 12.32 14.03
N GLU A 116 18.95 11.92 15.29
CA GLU A 116 19.38 10.57 15.69
C GLU A 116 18.42 9.51 15.16
N ARG A 117 17.09 9.72 15.30
CA ARG A 117 16.07 8.81 14.77
C ARG A 117 16.14 8.73 13.24
N ALA A 118 16.24 9.87 12.54
CA ALA A 118 16.34 9.87 11.09
C ALA A 118 17.59 9.14 10.58
N ALA A 119 18.73 9.34 11.24
CA ALA A 119 19.98 8.65 10.89
C ALA A 119 19.84 7.12 11.02
N HIS A 120 19.19 6.64 12.09
CA HIS A 120 18.90 5.23 12.29
C HIS A 120 18.05 4.64 11.15
N PHE A 121 16.97 5.32 10.73
CA PHE A 121 16.15 4.82 9.63
C PHE A 121 16.81 4.93 8.26
N ILE A 122 17.67 5.95 8.03
CA ILE A 122 18.49 6.06 6.83
C ILE A 122 19.47 4.87 6.74
N GLU A 123 20.11 4.51 7.83
CA GLU A 123 20.96 3.31 7.91
C GLU A 123 20.15 2.04 7.67
N MET A 124 18.96 1.92 8.30
CA MET A 124 18.10 0.75 8.17
C MET A 124 17.70 0.46 6.71
N VAL A 125 17.49 1.51 5.89
CA VAL A 125 17.17 1.38 4.47
C VAL A 125 18.42 1.37 3.56
N GLY A 126 19.62 1.26 4.13
CA GLY A 126 20.87 1.13 3.37
C GLY A 126 21.29 2.40 2.63
N LEU A 127 21.00 3.57 3.19
CA LEU A 127 21.36 4.89 2.62
C LEU A 127 22.40 5.65 3.44
N SER A 128 23.20 4.96 4.27
CA SER A 128 24.33 5.56 4.97
C SER A 128 25.31 6.20 3.98
N GLY A 129 25.73 7.43 4.25
CA GLY A 129 26.59 8.23 3.38
C GLY A 129 25.83 9.10 2.36
N PHE A 130 24.50 8.95 2.23
CA PHE A 130 23.66 9.76 1.35
C PHE A 130 22.82 10.81 2.09
N GLU A 131 23.03 11.03 3.37
CA GLU A 131 22.23 11.91 4.25
C GLU A 131 22.10 13.33 3.72
N HIS A 132 23.15 13.83 3.05
CA HIS A 132 23.23 15.20 2.55
C HIS A 132 22.90 15.35 1.06
N HIS A 133 22.58 14.24 0.36
CA HIS A 133 22.17 14.27 -1.04
C HIS A 133 20.75 14.76 -1.19
N TYR A 134 20.46 15.41 -2.30
CA TYR A 134 19.12 15.83 -2.70
C TYR A 134 18.44 14.77 -3.54
N PRO A 135 17.08 14.76 -3.63
CA PRO A 135 16.34 13.75 -4.40
C PRO A 135 16.80 13.58 -5.85
N TYR A 136 17.16 14.65 -6.53
CA TYR A 136 17.62 14.60 -7.91
C TYR A 136 19.01 13.95 -8.12
N GLU A 137 19.75 13.74 -7.04
CA GLU A 137 21.05 13.04 -7.05
C GLU A 137 20.89 11.52 -6.81
N LEU A 138 19.66 11.04 -6.57
CA LEU A 138 19.36 9.67 -6.20
C LEU A 138 18.71 8.91 -7.35
N SER A 139 19.01 7.60 -7.46
CA SER A 139 18.23 6.70 -8.32
C SER A 139 16.79 6.54 -7.81
N GLY A 140 15.88 6.09 -8.68
CA GLY A 140 14.47 5.86 -8.30
C GLY A 140 14.31 4.89 -7.11
N GLY A 141 15.13 3.82 -7.08
CA GLY A 141 15.14 2.89 -5.94
C GLY A 141 15.63 3.56 -4.64
N MET A 142 16.65 4.41 -4.71
CA MET A 142 17.12 5.19 -3.54
C MET A 142 16.05 6.17 -3.06
N GLN A 143 15.36 6.85 -3.97
CA GLN A 143 14.25 7.74 -3.61
C GLN A 143 13.13 6.98 -2.90
N GLN A 144 12.81 5.77 -3.33
CA GLN A 144 11.80 4.93 -2.69
C GLN A 144 12.24 4.45 -1.30
N ARG A 145 13.54 4.17 -1.11
CA ARG A 145 14.08 3.90 0.23
C ARG A 145 13.98 5.12 1.17
N VAL A 146 14.21 6.33 0.67
CA VAL A 146 14.00 7.57 1.44
C VAL A 146 12.51 7.71 1.82
N ASN A 147 11.59 7.44 0.89
CA ASN A 147 10.15 7.48 1.13
C ASN A 147 9.75 6.49 2.24
N LEU A 148 10.28 5.27 2.20
CA LEU A 148 10.08 4.25 3.24
C LEU A 148 10.64 4.70 4.60
N ALA A 149 11.88 5.22 4.64
CA ALA A 149 12.49 5.74 5.87
C ALA A 149 11.67 6.90 6.46
N ARG A 150 11.16 7.81 5.60
CA ARG A 150 10.30 8.93 5.98
C ARG A 150 8.98 8.47 6.62
N ALA A 151 8.42 7.37 6.13
CA ALA A 151 7.22 6.78 6.71
C ALA A 151 7.53 6.08 8.06
N LEU A 152 8.61 5.30 8.12
CA LEU A 152 8.96 4.50 9.29
C LEU A 152 9.44 5.34 10.48
N VAL A 153 10.12 6.48 10.23
CA VAL A 153 10.66 7.34 11.30
C VAL A 153 9.60 7.89 12.23
N MET A 154 8.36 7.99 11.73
CA MET A 154 7.18 8.41 12.49
C MET A 154 6.74 7.37 13.53
N ASP A 155 7.29 6.16 13.47
CA ASP A 155 6.90 5.01 14.29
C ASP A 155 5.40 4.68 14.20
N PRO A 156 4.83 4.62 12.97
CA PRO A 156 3.40 4.39 12.80
C PRO A 156 3.00 3.00 13.30
N LYS A 157 1.74 2.85 13.71
CA LYS A 157 1.16 1.55 14.05
C LYS A 157 0.84 0.74 12.80
N ILE A 158 0.45 1.44 11.72
CA ILE A 158 0.09 0.85 10.43
C ILE A 158 0.85 1.57 9.32
N LEU A 159 1.49 0.80 8.46
CA LEU A 159 2.12 1.28 7.25
C LEU A 159 1.21 0.96 6.06
N LEU A 160 0.76 2.01 5.38
CA LEU A 160 -0.07 1.95 4.19
C LEU A 160 0.82 2.14 2.97
N MET A 161 0.76 1.23 2.00
CA MET A 161 1.60 1.29 0.81
C MET A 161 0.74 1.20 -0.44
N ASP A 162 0.85 2.18 -1.33
CA ASP A 162 0.11 2.22 -2.59
C ASP A 162 1.07 2.04 -3.77
N GLU A 163 1.17 0.81 -4.28
CA GLU A 163 2.01 0.42 -5.42
C GLU A 163 3.46 0.96 -5.34
N PRO A 164 4.18 0.81 -4.21
CA PRO A 164 5.43 1.54 -3.95
C PRO A 164 6.57 1.18 -4.90
N PHE A 165 6.44 0.10 -5.68
CA PHE A 165 7.48 -0.36 -6.59
C PHE A 165 7.07 -0.31 -8.06
N ALA A 166 5.92 0.27 -8.41
CA ALA A 166 5.40 0.28 -9.77
C ALA A 166 6.28 1.05 -10.76
N SER A 167 6.99 2.08 -10.30
CA SER A 167 7.89 2.90 -11.11
C SER A 167 9.29 2.31 -11.31
N LEU A 168 9.61 1.18 -10.65
CA LEU A 168 10.93 0.55 -10.69
C LEU A 168 11.01 -0.49 -11.82
N ASP A 169 12.22 -0.63 -12.41
CA ASP A 169 12.51 -1.76 -13.30
C ASP A 169 12.46 -3.10 -12.55
N ALA A 170 12.36 -4.21 -13.28
CA ALA A 170 12.12 -5.52 -12.70
C ALA A 170 13.21 -5.96 -11.71
N GLN A 171 14.49 -5.70 -11.99
CA GLN A 171 15.60 -6.12 -11.13
C GLN A 171 15.64 -5.29 -9.85
N THR A 172 15.54 -3.97 -9.97
CA THR A 172 15.48 -3.06 -8.82
C THR A 172 14.28 -3.37 -7.93
N ARG A 173 13.13 -3.71 -8.53
CA ARG A 173 11.92 -4.09 -7.81
C ARG A 173 12.12 -5.35 -6.96
N GLU A 174 12.71 -6.41 -7.50
CA GLU A 174 12.99 -7.63 -6.74
C GLU A 174 13.90 -7.37 -5.54
N VAL A 175 14.95 -6.57 -5.73
CA VAL A 175 15.84 -6.16 -4.65
C VAL A 175 15.07 -5.38 -3.58
N MET A 176 14.23 -4.42 -4.00
CA MET A 176 13.42 -3.62 -3.07
C MET A 176 12.39 -4.44 -2.31
N GLN A 177 11.79 -5.47 -2.94
CA GLN A 177 10.88 -6.41 -2.28
C GLN A 177 11.60 -7.20 -1.18
N GLU A 178 12.80 -7.70 -1.47
CA GLU A 178 13.60 -8.44 -0.49
C GLU A 178 14.01 -7.53 0.68
N GLU A 179 14.45 -6.32 0.41
CA GLU A 179 14.81 -5.32 1.43
C GLU A 179 13.60 -4.91 2.28
N LEU A 180 12.45 -4.62 1.66
CA LEU A 180 11.22 -4.32 2.41
C LEU A 180 10.86 -5.47 3.35
N LEU A 181 10.97 -6.71 2.89
CA LEU A 181 10.70 -7.87 3.72
C LEU A 181 11.66 -7.96 4.91
N GLN A 182 12.96 -7.69 4.71
CA GLN A 182 13.95 -7.66 5.80
C GLN A 182 13.68 -6.52 6.80
N ILE A 183 13.33 -5.34 6.32
CA ILE A 183 12.97 -4.19 7.16
C ILE A 183 11.71 -4.52 7.98
N TRP A 184 10.70 -5.09 7.32
CA TRP A 184 9.46 -5.47 8.00
C TRP A 184 9.67 -6.56 9.06
N LEU A 185 10.50 -7.57 8.80
CA LEU A 185 10.83 -8.62 9.78
C LEU A 185 11.47 -8.05 11.05
N LYS A 186 12.22 -6.96 10.93
CA LYS A 186 12.83 -6.25 12.08
C LYS A 186 11.83 -5.34 12.80
N ALA A 187 11.05 -4.57 12.05
CA ALA A 187 10.14 -3.56 12.58
C ALA A 187 8.80 -4.14 13.06
N LYS A 188 8.36 -5.26 12.48
CA LYS A 188 7.09 -5.97 12.77
C LYS A 188 5.87 -5.06 12.82
N LYS A 189 5.81 -4.11 11.88
CA LYS A 189 4.67 -3.21 11.73
C LYS A 189 3.51 -3.90 11.04
N THR A 190 2.30 -3.50 11.35
CA THR A 190 1.12 -3.87 10.55
C THR A 190 1.19 -3.17 9.20
N VAL A 191 1.02 -3.92 8.11
CA VAL A 191 1.14 -3.40 6.75
C VAL A 191 -0.12 -3.68 5.95
N LEU A 192 -0.64 -2.65 5.29
CA LEU A 192 -1.64 -2.77 4.24
C LEU A 192 -1.01 -2.31 2.92
N PHE A 193 -0.80 -3.26 2.01
CA PHE A 193 -0.04 -3.09 0.79
C PHE A 193 -0.96 -3.23 -0.42
N VAL A 194 -1.03 -2.22 -1.26
CA VAL A 194 -1.79 -2.26 -2.52
C VAL A 194 -0.83 -2.47 -3.67
N THR A 195 -1.13 -3.45 -4.52
CA THR A 195 -0.38 -3.71 -5.74
C THR A 195 -1.29 -4.31 -6.81
N HIS A 196 -0.87 -4.19 -8.08
CA HIS A 196 -1.47 -4.93 -9.19
C HIS A 196 -0.68 -6.18 -9.57
N GLN A 197 0.47 -6.43 -8.92
CA GLN A 197 1.33 -7.59 -9.16
C GLN A 197 1.04 -8.70 -8.14
N ILE A 198 0.59 -9.84 -8.64
CA ILE A 198 0.19 -10.98 -7.81
C ILE A 198 1.40 -11.62 -7.13
N ASP A 199 2.51 -11.77 -7.88
CA ASP A 199 3.76 -12.34 -7.35
C ASP A 199 4.34 -11.51 -6.20
N GLU A 200 4.27 -10.19 -6.29
CA GLU A 200 4.67 -9.27 -5.24
C GLU A 200 3.80 -9.43 -3.98
N ALA A 201 2.47 -9.48 -4.17
CA ALA A 201 1.53 -9.67 -3.08
C ALA A 201 1.79 -10.99 -2.33
N ILE A 202 2.02 -12.10 -3.05
CA ILE A 202 2.32 -13.41 -2.46
C ILE A 202 3.68 -13.38 -1.75
N TYR A 203 4.70 -12.80 -2.38
CA TYR A 203 6.05 -12.78 -1.82
C TYR A 203 6.11 -12.03 -0.48
N LEU A 204 5.39 -10.91 -0.35
CA LEU A 204 5.47 -10.03 0.81
C LEU A 204 4.49 -10.39 1.93
N SER A 205 3.30 -10.93 1.63
CA SER A 205 2.18 -10.93 2.57
C SER A 205 1.99 -12.23 3.34
N ASP A 206 1.30 -12.13 4.46
CA ASP A 206 0.76 -13.28 5.21
C ASP A 206 -0.57 -13.75 4.60
N ARG A 207 -1.33 -12.82 4.00
CA ARG A 207 -2.49 -13.12 3.17
C ARG A 207 -2.73 -12.05 2.11
N VAL A 208 -3.40 -12.44 1.04
CA VAL A 208 -3.77 -11.58 -0.07
C VAL A 208 -5.29 -11.43 -0.10
N ILE A 209 -5.75 -10.18 -0.13
CA ILE A 209 -7.16 -9.82 -0.30
C ILE A 209 -7.41 -9.51 -1.77
N VAL A 210 -8.30 -10.25 -2.39
CA VAL A 210 -8.70 -10.03 -3.78
C VAL A 210 -9.92 -9.12 -3.79
N PHE A 211 -9.80 -7.96 -4.44
CA PHE A 211 -10.91 -7.04 -4.69
C PHE A 211 -11.61 -7.40 -5.99
N SER A 212 -12.95 -7.30 -5.98
CA SER A 212 -13.77 -7.36 -7.19
C SER A 212 -13.54 -6.14 -8.08
N GLY A 213 -14.00 -6.21 -9.33
CA GLY A 213 -14.20 -5.03 -10.18
C GLY A 213 -15.12 -3.99 -9.52
N ARG A 214 -15.18 -2.78 -10.11
CA ARG A 214 -15.99 -1.67 -9.55
C ARG A 214 -17.48 -2.02 -9.45
N PRO A 215 -18.13 -1.73 -8.31
CA PRO A 215 -17.59 -1.14 -7.07
C PRO A 215 -16.75 -2.15 -6.29
N GLY A 216 -15.59 -1.69 -5.77
CA GLY A 216 -14.64 -2.54 -5.05
C GLY A 216 -15.26 -3.17 -3.81
N ARG A 217 -15.10 -4.47 -3.68
CA ARG A 217 -15.51 -5.30 -2.52
C ARG A 217 -14.46 -6.37 -2.29
N VAL A 218 -14.37 -6.89 -1.09
CA VAL A 218 -13.57 -8.09 -0.84
C VAL A 218 -14.26 -9.28 -1.50
N LYS A 219 -13.62 -9.86 -2.51
CA LYS A 219 -14.06 -11.08 -3.18
C LYS A 219 -13.62 -12.31 -2.40
N GLN A 220 -12.36 -12.34 -2.02
CA GLN A 220 -11.78 -13.43 -1.24
C GLN A 220 -10.54 -12.99 -0.47
N SER A 221 -10.25 -13.67 0.65
CA SER A 221 -9.00 -13.58 1.40
C SER A 221 -8.26 -14.91 1.26
N ILE A 222 -7.04 -14.86 0.70
CA ILE A 222 -6.22 -16.04 0.43
C ILE A 222 -5.02 -16.03 1.37
N PRO A 223 -4.87 -17.01 2.26
CA PRO A 223 -3.70 -17.10 3.13
C PRO A 223 -2.48 -17.52 2.30
N VAL A 224 -1.33 -16.90 2.58
CA VAL A 224 -0.05 -17.31 2.00
C VAL A 224 0.66 -18.25 2.95
N THR A 225 0.54 -19.55 2.70
CA THR A 225 1.06 -20.62 3.56
C THR A 225 2.56 -20.90 3.38
N ILE A 226 3.27 -19.99 2.69
CA ILE A 226 4.71 -20.08 2.48
C ILE A 226 5.42 -19.47 3.69
N GLU A 227 6.28 -20.27 4.33
CA GLU A 227 6.99 -19.88 5.54
C GLU A 227 7.95 -18.70 5.32
N ARG A 228 8.20 -17.95 6.39
CA ARG A 228 9.20 -16.88 6.46
C ARG A 228 10.48 -17.36 7.15
N PRO A 229 11.68 -16.85 6.84
CA PRO A 229 11.95 -15.80 5.85
C PRO A 229 11.89 -16.33 4.42
N ARG A 230 11.24 -15.59 3.52
CA ARG A 230 11.15 -15.92 2.08
C ARG A 230 12.35 -15.34 1.34
N ARG A 231 12.94 -16.16 0.46
CA ARG A 231 13.94 -15.73 -0.52
C ARG A 231 13.28 -15.62 -1.89
N LEU A 232 13.85 -14.84 -2.81
CA LEU A 232 13.29 -14.69 -4.18
C LEU A 232 13.12 -16.03 -4.91
N ALA A 233 13.96 -17.03 -4.59
CA ALA A 233 13.85 -18.37 -5.17
C ALA A 233 12.48 -19.03 -4.92
N VAL A 234 11.74 -18.66 -3.86
CA VAL A 234 10.41 -19.21 -3.55
C VAL A 234 9.39 -18.94 -4.66
N LYS A 235 9.58 -17.89 -5.45
CA LYS A 235 8.72 -17.56 -6.61
C LYS A 235 8.72 -18.65 -7.69
N ARG A 236 9.72 -19.56 -7.70
CA ARG A 236 9.85 -20.66 -8.65
C ARG A 236 9.25 -21.98 -8.15
N GLU A 237 8.70 -22.00 -6.95
CA GLU A 237 8.15 -23.21 -6.33
C GLU A 237 6.69 -23.44 -6.78
N THR A 238 6.32 -24.72 -6.95
CA THR A 238 4.96 -25.10 -7.33
C THR A 238 3.88 -24.56 -6.39
N ARG A 239 4.16 -24.51 -5.09
CA ARG A 239 3.22 -23.95 -4.10
C ARG A 239 3.00 -22.45 -4.27
N PHE A 240 4.01 -21.70 -4.78
CA PHE A 240 3.86 -20.28 -5.09
C PHE A 240 2.93 -20.08 -6.28
N HIS A 241 3.16 -20.82 -7.36
CA HIS A 241 2.33 -20.78 -8.56
C HIS A 241 0.88 -21.23 -8.29
N ALA A 242 0.67 -22.20 -7.40
CA ALA A 242 -0.69 -22.61 -7.04
C ALA A 242 -1.49 -21.47 -6.36
N ILE A 243 -0.84 -20.64 -5.52
CA ILE A 243 -1.47 -19.46 -4.93
C ILE A 243 -1.70 -18.39 -6.01
N GLU A 244 -0.72 -18.19 -6.89
CA GLU A 244 -0.80 -17.23 -7.99
C GLU A 244 -1.97 -17.55 -8.93
N ASP A 245 -2.11 -18.81 -9.36
CA ASP A 245 -3.21 -19.27 -10.19
C ASP A 245 -4.58 -19.08 -9.52
N ALA A 246 -4.68 -19.37 -8.23
CA ALA A 246 -5.90 -19.16 -7.46
C ALA A 246 -6.32 -17.68 -7.42
N ILE A 247 -5.36 -16.77 -7.23
CA ILE A 247 -5.62 -15.33 -7.24
C ILE A 247 -5.98 -14.86 -8.64
N TRP A 248 -5.22 -15.32 -9.66
CA TRP A 248 -5.44 -14.96 -11.05
C TRP A 248 -6.84 -15.34 -11.53
N THR A 249 -7.29 -16.55 -11.22
CA THR A 249 -8.64 -17.03 -11.57
C THR A 249 -9.73 -16.08 -11.06
N LEU A 250 -9.60 -15.59 -9.83
CA LEU A 250 -10.55 -14.64 -9.24
C LEU A 250 -10.56 -13.28 -9.94
N ILE A 251 -9.38 -12.81 -10.37
CA ILE A 251 -9.24 -11.49 -11.04
C ILE A 251 -9.69 -11.56 -12.49
N GLU A 252 -9.38 -12.66 -13.19
CA GLU A 252 -9.66 -12.80 -14.62
C GLU A 252 -11.16 -12.69 -14.93
N GLU A 253 -12.02 -13.24 -14.12
CA GLU A 253 -13.48 -13.14 -14.26
C GLU A 253 -13.94 -11.68 -14.31
N ASP A 254 -13.41 -10.86 -13.40
CA ASP A 254 -13.78 -9.43 -13.31
C ASP A 254 -13.17 -8.60 -14.46
N VAL A 255 -11.95 -8.91 -14.87
CA VAL A 255 -11.29 -8.28 -16.03
C VAL A 255 -12.06 -8.58 -17.32
N ARG A 256 -12.48 -9.82 -17.51
CA ARG A 256 -13.31 -10.22 -18.68
C ARG A 256 -14.65 -9.51 -18.67
N ALA A 257 -15.33 -9.45 -17.50
CA ALA A 257 -16.60 -8.75 -17.35
C ALA A 257 -16.49 -7.25 -17.64
N GLU A 258 -15.42 -6.59 -17.17
CA GLU A 258 -15.19 -5.17 -17.44
C GLU A 258 -14.88 -4.89 -18.93
N ARG A 259 -14.10 -5.75 -19.57
CA ARG A 259 -13.79 -5.66 -21.00
C ARG A 259 -15.06 -5.74 -21.86
N ASN A 260 -15.96 -6.65 -21.50
CA ASN A 260 -17.22 -6.81 -22.20
C ASN A 260 -18.13 -5.57 -22.04
N ARG A 261 -18.21 -4.96 -20.86
CA ARG A 261 -18.95 -3.71 -20.62
C ARG A 261 -18.42 -2.57 -21.47
N ARG A 262 -17.11 -2.36 -21.52
CA ARG A 262 -16.48 -1.29 -22.35
C ARG A 262 -16.73 -1.47 -23.86
N ASN A 263 -16.85 -2.69 -24.34
CA ASN A 263 -17.15 -2.97 -25.74
C ASN A 263 -18.61 -2.67 -26.09
N VAL A 264 -19.56 -2.92 -25.19
CA VAL A 264 -20.99 -2.58 -25.36
C VAL A 264 -21.17 -1.05 -25.40
N ASP A 265 -20.56 -0.30 -24.47
CA ASP A 265 -20.66 1.17 -24.42
C ASP A 265 -20.05 1.85 -25.67
N ARG A 266 -19.09 1.22 -26.35
CA ARG A 266 -18.50 1.75 -27.59
C ARG A 266 -19.40 1.54 -28.81
N THR A 267 -20.20 0.49 -28.83
CA THR A 267 -21.15 0.21 -29.93
C THR A 267 -22.37 1.12 -29.89
N ASP A 268 -22.80 1.56 -28.70
CA ASP A 268 -23.95 2.47 -28.56
C ASP A 268 -23.65 3.95 -28.88
N HIS A 269 -22.38 4.32 -29.04
CA HIS A 269 -21.98 5.69 -29.39
C HIS A 269 -21.57 5.86 -30.88
N SER A 270 -21.89 4.87 -31.71
CA SER A 270 -21.52 4.86 -33.16
C SER A 270 -22.73 5.09 -34.10
N PHE A 271 -23.76 5.77 -33.60
CA PHE A 271 -24.89 6.21 -34.42
C PHE A 271 -25.11 7.71 -34.33
#